data_f469022769a35f2e9bb06f20ad3f8531
#
_entry.id   f469022769a35f2e9bb06f20ad3f8531
#
_cell.length_a   1.000
_cell.length_b   1.000
_cell.length_c   1.000
_cell.angle_alpha   90.00
_cell.angle_beta   90.00
_cell.angle_gamma   90.00
#
_symmetry.space_group_name_H-M   'P 1'
#
loop_
_entity.id
_entity.type
_entity.pdbx_description
1 polymer ?
#
loop_
_entity_poly.entity_id
_entity_poly.type
_entity_poly.pdbx_seq_one_letter_code
_entity_poly.pdbx_strand_id
1 'polypeptide(L)'
;AKPSDLVGMGALPETAVNEAVLAVLAEEGVRFVTLAPHQAVRVRPLADTAGATPAGRAASGSVGRWVEVPNGSIVVHRPYRWLHPTNPSLGLDIVFYDGPFSHEIAFATGTMTAEDLAARVRAASVEGGMLCAAADGETFGHHHRFTERSLAYALPVAIPRDGLRVGTLASVLREHRPVWQGEVQESSWSCMHGVGRWQSDCGCSTGGVEGAADD
;
A
#
# COMPACT_ATOMS: atom_id res chain seq x y z
N ALA A 1 7.33 -3.76 -19.58
CA ALA A 1 8.21 -3.71 -18.41
C ALA A 1 9.41 -4.59 -18.70
N LYS A 2 10.62 -4.10 -18.45
CA LYS A 2 11.81 -4.96 -18.56
C LYS A 2 11.78 -5.93 -17.36
N PRO A 3 12.33 -7.18 -17.50
CA PRO A 3 12.40 -8.13 -16.38
C PRO A 3 13.08 -7.53 -15.12
N SER A 4 14.00 -6.56 -15.30
CA SER A 4 14.62 -5.79 -14.21
C SER A 4 13.63 -4.90 -13.42
N ASP A 5 12.44 -4.63 -13.95
CA ASP A 5 11.44 -3.80 -13.28
C ASP A 5 10.57 -4.61 -12.31
N LEU A 6 10.60 -5.94 -12.43
CA LEU A 6 9.91 -6.86 -11.54
C LEU A 6 10.79 -7.33 -10.36
N VAL A 7 12.11 -7.13 -10.46
CA VAL A 7 13.05 -7.48 -9.40
C VAL A 7 13.01 -6.37 -8.34
N GLY A 8 12.48 -6.70 -7.17
CA GLY A 8 12.48 -5.79 -6.02
C GLY A 8 11.13 -5.51 -5.39
N MET A 9 10.05 -6.15 -5.83
CA MET A 9 8.76 -6.13 -5.14
C MET A 9 8.66 -7.30 -4.18
N GLY A 10 8.49 -7.02 -2.89
CA GLY A 10 8.08 -8.00 -1.90
C GLY A 10 6.55 -8.00 -1.81
N ALA A 11 5.92 -9.10 -2.21
CA ALA A 11 4.54 -9.38 -1.87
C ALA A 11 4.52 -10.14 -0.54
N LEU A 12 3.98 -9.54 0.50
CA LEU A 12 3.79 -10.19 1.79
C LEU A 12 2.38 -10.78 1.85
N PRO A 13 2.22 -12.09 2.13
CA PRO A 13 0.91 -12.69 2.31
C PRO A 13 0.12 -11.90 3.35
N GLU A 14 -1.12 -11.50 3.01
CA GLU A 14 -1.99 -10.71 3.88
C GLU A 14 -1.33 -9.43 4.45
N THR A 15 -0.32 -8.91 3.76
CA THR A 15 0.56 -7.84 4.23
C THR A 15 1.21 -8.10 5.59
N ALA A 16 1.32 -9.37 6.01
CA ALA A 16 1.90 -9.73 7.30
C ALA A 16 3.35 -9.26 7.39
N VAL A 17 3.66 -8.44 8.37
CA VAL A 17 4.95 -7.75 8.49
C VAL A 17 5.35 -7.53 9.94
N ASN A 18 6.65 -7.54 10.17
CA ASN A 18 7.32 -6.97 11.33
C ASN A 18 8.72 -6.46 10.91
N GLU A 19 9.43 -5.84 11.83
CA GLU A 19 10.76 -5.29 11.57
C GLU A 19 11.77 -6.35 11.09
N ALA A 20 11.70 -7.59 11.60
CA ALA A 20 12.61 -8.66 11.20
C ALA A 20 12.36 -9.10 9.75
N VAL A 21 11.11 -9.17 9.33
CA VAL A 21 10.75 -9.48 7.94
C VAL A 21 11.26 -8.40 7.00
N LEU A 22 11.08 -7.12 7.34
CA LEU A 22 11.58 -6.01 6.52
C LEU A 22 13.12 -6.03 6.43
N ALA A 23 13.81 -6.40 7.51
CA ALA A 23 15.27 -6.53 7.52
C ALA A 23 15.74 -7.60 6.51
N VAL A 24 15.17 -8.81 6.60
CA VAL A 24 15.49 -9.89 5.66
C VAL A 24 15.18 -9.49 4.22
N LEU A 25 14.03 -8.87 3.97
CA LEU A 25 13.66 -8.42 2.62
C LEU A 25 14.67 -7.40 2.07
N ALA A 26 15.12 -6.47 2.89
CA ALA A 26 16.12 -5.46 2.49
C ALA A 26 17.49 -6.11 2.22
N GLU A 27 17.90 -7.09 3.02
CA GLU A 27 19.13 -7.87 2.84
C GLU A 27 19.10 -8.70 1.54
N GLU A 28 17.95 -9.26 1.20
CA GLU A 28 17.71 -10.00 -0.06
C GLU A 28 17.48 -9.09 -1.29
N GLY A 29 17.61 -7.77 -1.11
CA GLY A 29 17.55 -6.80 -2.21
C GLY A 29 16.14 -6.42 -2.65
N VAL A 30 15.11 -6.71 -1.86
CA VAL A 30 13.76 -6.18 -2.07
C VAL A 30 13.79 -4.67 -1.87
N ARG A 31 13.27 -3.92 -2.83
CA ARG A 31 13.35 -2.47 -2.85
C ARG A 31 12.13 -1.76 -2.29
N PHE A 32 10.97 -2.41 -2.35
CA PHE A 32 9.72 -1.86 -1.81
C PHE A 32 8.71 -2.94 -1.45
N VAL A 33 7.82 -2.59 -0.55
CA VAL A 33 6.66 -3.38 -0.14
C VAL A 33 5.40 -2.51 -0.13
N THR A 34 4.23 -3.15 -0.26
CA THR A 34 2.93 -2.49 -0.08
C THR A 34 2.31 -2.97 1.22
N LEU A 35 1.83 -2.03 2.04
CA LEU A 35 1.25 -2.29 3.36
C LEU A 35 -0.08 -1.56 3.54
N ALA A 36 -0.86 -2.00 4.53
CA ALA A 36 -2.08 -1.32 4.94
C ALA A 36 -1.77 -0.07 5.80
N PRO A 37 -2.56 1.00 5.70
CA PRO A 37 -2.32 2.24 6.46
C PRO A 37 -2.19 2.04 7.97
N HIS A 38 -2.99 1.15 8.56
CA HIS A 38 -2.98 0.88 10.01
C HIS A 38 -1.72 0.17 10.50
N GLN A 39 -0.88 -0.34 9.60
CA GLN A 39 0.40 -0.99 9.95
C GLN A 39 1.50 0.03 10.25
N ALA A 40 1.30 1.30 9.89
CA ALA A 40 2.21 2.37 10.26
C ALA A 40 2.07 2.76 11.73
N VAL A 41 3.19 2.99 12.41
CA VAL A 41 3.24 3.46 13.81
C VAL A 41 3.56 4.94 13.86
N ARG A 42 4.64 5.34 13.22
CA ARG A 42 5.13 6.72 13.24
C ARG A 42 5.97 7.04 12.02
N VAL A 43 6.06 8.31 11.73
CA VAL A 43 6.82 8.83 10.59
C VAL A 43 7.67 10.02 11.00
N ARG A 44 8.75 10.30 10.22
CA ARG A 44 9.54 11.52 10.36
C ARG A 44 10.14 11.94 9.03
N PRO A 45 10.44 13.22 8.82
CA PRO A 45 11.22 13.65 7.66
C PRO A 45 12.60 12.98 7.63
N LEU A 46 13.08 12.61 6.43
CA LEU A 46 14.48 12.19 6.22
C LEU A 46 15.39 13.42 6.31
N ALA A 47 16.58 13.26 6.92
CA ALA A 47 17.49 14.35 7.22
C ALA A 47 17.98 15.14 5.99
N ASP A 48 18.10 14.49 4.83
CA ASP A 48 18.65 15.09 3.60
C ASP A 48 17.62 15.89 2.78
N THR A 49 16.39 16.02 3.28
CA THR A 49 15.27 16.65 2.54
C THR A 49 14.89 18.05 3.07
N ALA A 50 15.80 18.71 3.78
CA ALA A 50 15.57 20.05 4.37
C ALA A 50 15.18 21.15 3.36
N GLY A 51 15.10 20.88 2.06
CA GLY A 51 14.64 21.79 1.01
C GLY A 51 13.37 21.37 0.27
N ALA A 52 12.83 20.18 0.50
CA ALA A 52 11.60 19.72 -0.14
C ALA A 52 10.39 20.07 0.75
N THR A 53 9.61 21.04 0.35
CA THR A 53 8.28 21.33 0.95
C THR A 53 7.34 20.20 0.55
N PRO A 54 6.99 19.27 1.47
CA PRO A 54 5.94 18.30 1.17
C PRO A 54 4.59 19.02 1.21
N ALA A 55 3.72 18.73 0.25
CA ALA A 55 2.31 19.05 0.38
C ALA A 55 1.75 18.29 1.59
N GLY A 56 1.73 18.94 2.74
CA GLY A 56 1.36 18.40 4.04
C GLY A 56 2.27 19.02 5.11
N ARG A 57 1.80 20.10 5.75
CA ARG A 57 2.53 20.88 6.74
C ARG A 57 3.16 20.01 7.82
N ALA A 58 4.47 19.78 7.74
CA ALA A 58 5.25 19.58 8.95
C ALA A 58 5.35 20.96 9.63
N ALA A 59 4.94 21.05 10.88
CA ALA A 59 5.11 22.26 11.66
C ALA A 59 6.59 22.64 11.66
N SER A 60 6.89 23.89 11.34
CA SER A 60 8.22 24.49 11.38
C SER A 60 8.92 24.11 12.69
N GLY A 61 10.06 23.42 12.61
CA GLY A 61 10.92 23.12 13.76
C GLY A 61 11.11 21.63 14.11
N SER A 62 10.52 20.67 13.39
CA SER A 62 10.58 19.24 13.76
C SER A 62 11.32 18.34 12.77
N VAL A 63 12.37 18.83 12.10
CA VAL A 63 13.23 17.99 11.26
C VAL A 63 13.80 16.86 12.12
N GLY A 64 13.51 15.62 11.77
CA GLY A 64 13.96 14.43 12.48
C GLY A 64 13.10 14.00 13.69
N ARG A 65 12.06 14.73 14.07
CA ARG A 65 11.14 14.30 15.14
C ARG A 65 10.11 13.31 14.61
N TRP A 66 9.90 12.23 15.36
CA TRP A 66 8.84 11.27 15.10
C TRP A 66 7.46 11.87 15.37
N VAL A 67 6.53 11.56 14.49
CA VAL A 67 5.11 11.87 14.59
C VAL A 67 4.33 10.57 14.55
N GLU A 68 3.56 10.31 15.58
CA GLU A 68 2.68 9.13 15.65
C GLU A 68 1.56 9.24 14.62
N VAL A 69 1.20 8.10 14.00
CA VAL A 69 0.12 7.99 12.99
C VAL A 69 -0.89 6.91 13.40
N PRO A 70 -1.61 7.13 14.51
CA PRO A 70 -2.52 6.13 15.06
C PRO A 70 -3.66 5.81 14.09
N ASN A 71 -4.15 4.56 14.15
CA ASN A 71 -5.34 4.14 13.42
C ASN A 71 -5.28 4.37 11.90
N GLY A 72 -4.11 4.27 11.30
CA GLY A 72 -3.94 4.45 9.87
C GLY A 72 -4.04 5.89 9.38
N SER A 73 -3.85 6.89 10.27
CA SER A 73 -3.87 8.32 9.92
C SER A 73 -2.66 8.76 9.09
N ILE A 74 -1.94 7.83 8.51
CA ILE A 74 -0.80 8.10 7.63
C ILE A 74 -1.24 8.68 6.28
N VAL A 75 -0.42 9.56 5.69
CA VAL A 75 -0.67 10.08 4.34
C VAL A 75 -0.30 9.02 3.30
N VAL A 76 -1.29 8.43 2.63
CA VAL A 76 -1.11 7.31 1.69
C VAL A 76 -0.69 7.75 0.27
N HIS A 77 -0.70 9.06 -0.04
CA HIS A 77 -0.39 9.57 -1.37
C HIS A 77 1.10 9.85 -1.61
N ARG A 78 1.98 9.24 -0.81
CA ARG A 78 3.44 9.32 -0.94
C ARG A 78 4.10 8.07 -0.40
N PRO A 79 5.31 7.71 -0.88
CA PRO A 79 6.09 6.61 -0.33
C PRO A 79 6.84 7.04 0.94
N TYR A 80 7.25 6.02 1.71
CA TYR A 80 8.06 6.15 2.90
C TYR A 80 9.31 5.29 2.78
N ARG A 81 10.39 5.66 3.47
CA ARG A 81 11.60 4.86 3.56
C ARG A 81 11.64 4.15 4.91
N TRP A 82 11.72 2.84 4.90
CA TRP A 82 12.13 2.08 6.05
C TRP A 82 13.65 1.88 6.01
N LEU A 83 14.31 2.08 7.15
CA LEU A 83 15.75 1.90 7.28
C LEU A 83 16.05 0.71 8.19
N HIS A 84 16.98 -0.13 7.77
CA HIS A 84 17.41 -1.30 8.54
C HIS A 84 17.98 -0.88 9.91
N PRO A 85 17.54 -1.47 11.04
CA PRO A 85 17.87 -0.98 12.37
C PRO A 85 19.38 -1.00 12.70
N THR A 86 20.12 -1.98 12.17
CA THR A 86 21.56 -2.14 12.45
C THR A 86 22.46 -1.79 11.26
N ASN A 87 21.89 -1.60 10.06
CA ASN A 87 22.62 -1.20 8.87
C ASN A 87 21.86 -0.11 8.10
N PRO A 88 22.02 1.17 8.46
CA PRO A 88 21.27 2.27 7.83
C PRO A 88 21.54 2.45 6.32
N SER A 89 22.55 1.79 5.75
CA SER A 89 22.76 1.78 4.30
C SER A 89 21.76 0.88 3.57
N LEU A 90 21.15 -0.06 4.28
CA LEU A 90 20.07 -0.89 3.79
C LEU A 90 18.71 -0.30 4.15
N GLY A 91 17.72 -0.64 3.36
CA GLY A 91 16.36 -0.24 3.60
C GLY A 91 15.53 -0.45 2.35
N LEU A 92 14.22 -0.33 2.50
CA LEU A 92 13.26 -0.46 1.41
C LEU A 92 12.21 0.65 1.48
N ASP A 93 11.51 0.85 0.38
CA ASP A 93 10.43 1.82 0.33
C ASP A 93 9.11 1.15 0.72
N ILE A 94 8.29 1.84 1.48
CA ILE A 94 6.95 1.39 1.84
C ILE A 94 5.93 2.26 1.11
N VAL A 95 4.99 1.60 0.45
CA VAL A 95 3.80 2.23 -0.12
C VAL A 95 2.59 1.77 0.67
N PHE A 96 1.96 2.69 1.36
CA PHE A 96 0.67 2.40 1.98
C PHE A 96 -0.44 2.61 0.96
N TYR A 97 -1.28 1.57 0.76
CA TYR A 97 -2.40 1.71 -0.16
C TYR A 97 -3.51 2.58 0.45
N ASP A 98 -4.32 3.19 -0.39
CA ASP A 98 -5.53 3.89 0.05
C ASP A 98 -6.58 2.86 0.49
N GLY A 99 -6.83 2.80 1.80
CA GLY A 99 -7.72 1.81 2.41
C GLY A 99 -9.18 1.94 1.95
N PRO A 100 -9.80 3.11 2.06
CA PRO A 100 -11.16 3.34 1.58
C PRO A 100 -11.33 3.01 0.10
N PHE A 101 -10.43 3.47 -0.76
CA PHE A 101 -10.48 3.19 -2.19
C PHE A 101 -10.28 1.70 -2.50
N SER A 102 -9.34 1.03 -1.82
CA SER A 102 -9.11 -0.41 -1.96
C SER A 102 -10.33 -1.23 -1.52
N HIS A 103 -10.93 -0.86 -0.40
CA HIS A 103 -12.17 -1.49 0.09
C HIS A 103 -13.31 -1.32 -0.90
N GLU A 104 -13.46 -0.13 -1.45
CA GLU A 104 -14.49 0.15 -2.45
C GLU A 104 -14.29 -0.70 -3.72
N ILE A 105 -13.06 -0.83 -4.21
CA ILE A 105 -12.73 -1.72 -5.32
C ILE A 105 -13.06 -3.17 -5.00
N ALA A 106 -12.67 -3.64 -3.82
CA ALA A 106 -12.83 -5.05 -3.46
C ALA A 106 -14.30 -5.46 -3.26
N PHE A 107 -15.12 -4.60 -2.68
CA PHE A 107 -16.45 -4.98 -2.19
C PHE A 107 -17.62 -4.28 -2.88
N ALA A 108 -17.43 -3.15 -3.55
CA ALA A 108 -18.49 -2.39 -4.19
C ALA A 108 -18.53 -2.50 -5.72
N THR A 109 -17.69 -3.35 -6.31
CA THR A 109 -17.45 -3.38 -7.75
C THR A 109 -18.45 -4.15 -8.59
N GLY A 110 -19.42 -4.84 -8.01
CA GLY A 110 -20.31 -5.79 -8.75
C GLY A 110 -20.90 -5.30 -10.08
N THR A 111 -20.92 -3.98 -10.34
CA THR A 111 -21.42 -3.36 -11.57
C THR A 111 -20.53 -2.19 -12.04
N MET A 112 -19.28 -2.08 -11.56
CA MET A 112 -18.42 -0.94 -11.85
C MET A 112 -18.01 -0.90 -13.32
N THR A 113 -18.38 0.15 -14.03
CA THR A 113 -17.88 0.42 -15.38
C THR A 113 -16.46 0.98 -15.35
N ALA A 114 -15.81 1.03 -16.51
CA ALA A 114 -14.49 1.65 -16.62
C ALA A 114 -14.51 3.15 -16.31
N GLU A 115 -15.59 3.83 -16.66
CA GLU A 115 -15.83 5.24 -16.37
C GLU A 115 -16.05 5.47 -14.88
N ASP A 116 -16.80 4.58 -14.21
CA ASP A 116 -16.99 4.63 -12.75
C ASP A 116 -15.65 4.47 -12.03
N LEU A 117 -14.84 3.49 -12.46
CA LEU A 117 -13.51 3.29 -11.89
C LEU A 117 -12.60 4.51 -12.10
N ALA A 118 -12.59 5.10 -13.31
CA ALA A 118 -11.81 6.31 -13.59
C ALA A 118 -12.28 7.50 -12.74
N ALA A 119 -13.59 7.67 -12.57
CA ALA A 119 -14.15 8.73 -11.72
C ALA A 119 -13.73 8.57 -10.26
N ARG A 120 -13.71 7.34 -9.73
CA ARG A 120 -13.27 7.05 -8.36
C ARG A 120 -11.77 7.27 -8.19
N VAL A 121 -10.95 6.81 -9.15
CA VAL A 121 -9.50 7.09 -9.15
C VAL A 121 -9.25 8.59 -9.13
N ARG A 122 -9.97 9.37 -9.95
CA ARG A 122 -9.84 10.83 -9.97
C ARG A 122 -10.23 11.44 -8.62
N ALA A 123 -11.33 10.98 -8.02
CA ALA A 123 -11.80 11.48 -6.72
C ALA A 123 -10.82 11.18 -5.57
N ALA A 124 -10.15 10.02 -5.60
CA ALA A 124 -9.16 9.61 -4.61
C ALA A 124 -7.76 10.19 -4.86
N SER A 125 -7.50 10.74 -6.06
CA SER A 125 -6.19 11.28 -6.43
C SER A 125 -5.95 12.66 -5.81
N VAL A 126 -4.69 12.94 -5.47
CA VAL A 126 -4.24 14.26 -5.03
C VAL A 126 -3.17 14.79 -5.98
N GLU A 127 -3.17 16.11 -6.20
CA GLU A 127 -2.19 16.75 -7.08
C GLU A 127 -0.76 16.53 -6.56
N GLY A 128 0.13 16.12 -7.45
CA GLY A 128 1.53 15.83 -7.12
C GLY A 128 1.76 14.59 -6.26
N GLY A 129 0.70 13.84 -5.94
CA GLY A 129 0.77 12.61 -5.17
C GLY A 129 0.72 11.35 -6.04
N MET A 130 0.76 10.22 -5.37
CA MET A 130 0.49 8.90 -5.95
C MET A 130 -0.76 8.29 -5.31
N LEU A 131 -1.47 7.46 -6.04
CA LEU A 131 -2.55 6.62 -5.52
C LEU A 131 -2.17 5.16 -5.71
N CYS A 132 -2.21 4.39 -4.65
CA CYS A 132 -2.04 2.93 -4.66
C CYS A 132 -3.30 2.27 -4.14
N ALA A 133 -3.80 1.28 -4.84
CA ALA A 133 -4.86 0.40 -4.38
C ALA A 133 -4.32 -1.02 -4.24
N ALA A 134 -4.87 -1.77 -3.29
CA ALA A 134 -4.62 -3.19 -3.11
C ALA A 134 -5.95 -3.93 -3.06
N ALA A 135 -6.08 -4.92 -3.92
CA ALA A 135 -7.21 -5.84 -3.96
C ALA A 135 -6.71 -7.19 -4.48
N ASP A 136 -7.38 -8.25 -4.08
CA ASP A 136 -7.10 -9.58 -4.60
C ASP A 136 -7.36 -9.62 -6.10
N GLY A 137 -6.49 -10.31 -6.86
CA GLY A 137 -6.64 -10.43 -8.31
C GLY A 137 -7.96 -11.09 -8.71
N GLU A 138 -8.47 -11.95 -7.85
CA GLU A 138 -9.77 -12.63 -7.99
C GLU A 138 -10.97 -11.68 -7.94
N THR A 139 -10.81 -10.49 -7.39
CA THR A 139 -11.84 -9.43 -7.40
C THR A 139 -12.34 -9.19 -8.82
N PHE A 140 -11.41 -9.16 -9.79
CA PHE A 140 -11.73 -8.85 -11.17
C PHE A 140 -11.97 -10.12 -11.99
N GLY A 141 -13.24 -10.42 -12.26
CA GLY A 141 -13.68 -11.54 -13.11
C GLY A 141 -14.15 -12.78 -12.35
N HIS A 142 -13.57 -13.09 -11.16
CA HIS A 142 -14.01 -14.20 -10.34
C HIS A 142 -15.13 -13.77 -9.36
N HIS A 143 -14.82 -12.86 -8.44
CA HIS A 143 -15.83 -12.36 -7.49
C HIS A 143 -16.85 -11.44 -8.17
N HIS A 144 -16.39 -10.60 -9.09
CA HIS A 144 -17.23 -9.64 -9.82
C HIS A 144 -17.06 -9.86 -11.32
N ARG A 145 -18.03 -10.57 -11.92
CA ARG A 145 -18.02 -10.88 -13.36
C ARG A 145 -17.93 -9.62 -14.21
N PHE A 146 -17.14 -9.69 -15.27
CA PHE A 146 -16.92 -8.64 -16.27
C PHE A 146 -16.16 -7.39 -15.79
N THR A 147 -15.81 -7.29 -14.50
CA THR A 147 -15.03 -6.16 -14.00
C THR A 147 -13.58 -6.19 -14.51
N GLU A 148 -13.06 -7.35 -14.92
CA GLU A 148 -11.79 -7.49 -15.63
C GLU A 148 -11.76 -6.67 -16.93
N ARG A 149 -12.90 -6.56 -17.63
CA ARG A 149 -13.04 -5.73 -18.84
C ARG A 149 -13.03 -4.24 -18.51
N SER A 150 -13.72 -3.88 -17.44
CA SER A 150 -13.71 -2.51 -16.92
C SER A 150 -12.29 -2.09 -16.55
N LEU A 151 -11.55 -2.94 -15.83
CA LEU A 151 -10.16 -2.68 -15.48
C LEU A 151 -9.27 -2.57 -16.72
N ALA A 152 -9.41 -3.51 -17.67
CA ALA A 152 -8.64 -3.53 -18.90
C ALA A 152 -8.83 -2.29 -19.78
N TYR A 153 -9.97 -1.63 -19.71
CA TYR A 153 -10.23 -0.37 -20.41
C TYR A 153 -9.89 0.86 -19.55
N ALA A 154 -10.18 0.81 -18.25
CA ALA A 154 -9.92 1.94 -17.35
C ALA A 154 -8.44 2.29 -17.28
N LEU A 155 -7.56 1.30 -17.08
CA LEU A 155 -6.13 1.55 -16.90
C LEU A 155 -5.46 2.22 -18.13
N PRO A 156 -5.60 1.71 -19.36
CA PRO A 156 -4.93 2.32 -20.52
C PRO A 156 -5.71 3.47 -21.16
N VAL A 157 -7.00 3.63 -20.88
CA VAL A 157 -7.85 4.58 -21.63
C VAL A 157 -8.58 5.56 -20.75
N ALA A 158 -9.48 5.09 -19.87
CA ALA A 158 -10.39 6.00 -19.16
C ALA A 158 -9.65 6.87 -18.13
N ILE A 159 -8.76 6.29 -17.32
CA ILE A 159 -7.96 7.03 -16.33
C ILE A 159 -7.00 8.03 -17.00
N PRO A 160 -6.24 7.67 -18.05
CA PRO A 160 -5.39 8.64 -18.76
C PRO A 160 -6.11 9.80 -19.41
N ARG A 161 -7.38 9.64 -19.84
CA ARG A 161 -8.19 10.76 -20.37
C ARG A 161 -8.38 11.88 -19.35
N ASP A 162 -8.35 11.56 -18.06
CA ASP A 162 -8.45 12.54 -16.98
C ASP A 162 -7.10 13.19 -16.61
N GLY A 163 -6.06 12.97 -17.42
CA GLY A 163 -4.72 13.50 -17.18
C GLY A 163 -3.92 12.76 -16.12
N LEU A 164 -4.44 11.64 -15.63
CA LEU A 164 -3.76 10.80 -14.64
C LEU A 164 -2.86 9.77 -15.34
N ARG A 165 -1.73 9.45 -14.71
CA ARG A 165 -0.80 8.46 -15.24
C ARG A 165 -0.93 7.15 -14.48
N VAL A 166 -1.06 6.06 -15.21
CA VAL A 166 -1.05 4.70 -14.67
C VAL A 166 0.35 4.11 -14.85
N GLY A 167 0.87 3.48 -13.82
CA GLY A 167 2.20 2.87 -13.86
C GLY A 167 2.36 1.73 -12.86
N THR A 168 3.45 1.00 -13.00
CA THR A 168 3.87 0.03 -11.98
C THR A 168 4.42 0.78 -10.76
N LEU A 169 4.33 0.20 -9.57
CA LEU A 169 4.92 0.80 -8.36
C LEU A 169 6.40 1.12 -8.56
N ALA A 170 7.15 0.24 -9.22
CA ALA A 170 8.56 0.50 -9.53
C ALA A 170 8.76 1.74 -10.41
N SER A 171 7.86 2.03 -11.34
CA SER A 171 7.95 3.25 -12.17
C SER A 171 7.56 4.49 -11.38
N VAL A 172 6.52 4.40 -10.57
CA VAL A 172 6.04 5.50 -9.73
C VAL A 172 7.08 5.88 -8.68
N LEU A 173 7.71 4.91 -8.02
CA LEU A 173 8.75 5.15 -7.01
C LEU A 173 10.06 5.75 -7.58
N ARG A 174 10.31 5.64 -8.88
CA ARG A 174 11.41 6.38 -9.51
C ARG A 174 11.16 7.89 -9.57
N GLU A 175 9.91 8.29 -9.67
CA GLU A 175 9.49 9.70 -9.74
C GLU A 175 9.14 10.27 -8.36
N HIS A 176 8.48 9.48 -7.53
CA HIS A 176 8.10 9.83 -6.16
C HIS A 176 9.10 9.23 -5.17
N ARG A 177 10.23 9.88 -4.98
CA ARG A 177 11.22 9.44 -3.99
C ARG A 177 10.71 9.67 -2.57
N PRO A 178 10.90 8.72 -1.64
CA PRO A 178 10.50 8.94 -0.26
C PRO A 178 11.35 10.06 0.37
N VAL A 179 10.67 11.00 1.01
CA VAL A 179 11.25 12.10 1.79
C VAL A 179 10.88 11.97 3.27
N TRP A 180 10.19 10.89 3.62
CA TRP A 180 9.80 10.53 4.98
C TRP A 180 10.25 9.13 5.31
N GLN A 181 10.72 8.94 6.54
CA GLN A 181 10.92 7.62 7.12
C GLN A 181 9.64 7.15 7.78
N GLY A 182 9.33 5.85 7.68
CA GLY A 182 8.22 5.21 8.37
C GLY A 182 8.68 4.03 9.18
N GLU A 183 8.03 3.79 10.31
CA GLU A 183 8.12 2.58 11.11
C GLU A 183 6.78 1.86 11.11
N VAL A 184 6.83 0.54 11.20
CA VAL A 184 5.66 -0.34 11.18
C VAL A 184 5.56 -1.15 12.46
N GLN A 185 4.34 -1.59 12.79
CA GLN A 185 4.08 -2.56 13.85
C GLN A 185 3.97 -3.97 13.29
N GLU A 186 4.21 -4.97 14.14
CA GLU A 186 3.90 -6.35 13.82
C GLU A 186 2.40 -6.51 13.61
N SER A 187 2.00 -6.77 12.38
CA SER A 187 0.59 -6.73 11.99
C SER A 187 0.36 -7.35 10.61
N SER A 188 -0.90 -7.53 10.27
CA SER A 188 -1.36 -7.87 8.93
C SER A 188 -2.69 -7.16 8.64
N TRP A 189 -3.15 -7.14 7.41
CA TRP A 189 -4.44 -6.51 7.09
C TRP A 189 -5.64 -7.35 7.55
N SER A 190 -5.47 -8.65 7.73
CA SER A 190 -6.55 -9.61 7.91
C SER A 190 -6.58 -10.29 9.28
N CYS A 191 -5.71 -9.90 10.22
CA CYS A 191 -5.70 -10.45 11.57
C CYS A 191 -5.63 -9.34 12.62
N MET A 192 -6.66 -9.21 13.44
CA MET A 192 -6.71 -8.23 14.53
C MET A 192 -5.67 -8.53 15.64
N HIS A 193 -5.13 -9.75 15.67
CA HIS A 193 -4.07 -10.19 16.59
C HIS A 193 -2.67 -10.04 15.97
N GLY A 194 -2.49 -9.09 15.06
CA GLY A 194 -1.23 -8.85 14.38
C GLY A 194 -0.92 -9.94 13.36
N VAL A 195 0.05 -10.81 13.68
CA VAL A 195 0.41 -11.97 12.86
C VAL A 195 -0.01 -13.29 13.54
N GLY A 196 -0.94 -13.24 14.47
CA GLY A 196 -1.36 -14.40 15.30
C GLY A 196 -1.80 -15.61 14.50
N ARG A 197 -2.49 -15.42 13.35
CA ARG A 197 -2.94 -16.53 12.49
C ARG A 197 -1.82 -17.40 11.90
N TRP A 198 -0.59 -16.89 11.86
CA TRP A 198 0.58 -17.67 11.42
C TRP A 198 1.31 -18.32 12.59
N GLN A 199 0.92 -18.04 13.82
CA GLN A 199 1.55 -18.57 15.03
C GLN A 199 0.67 -19.59 15.76
N SER A 200 -0.67 -19.41 15.72
CA SER A 200 -1.64 -20.26 16.41
C SER A 200 -3.04 -20.05 15.83
N ASP A 201 -4.00 -20.88 16.26
CA ASP A 201 -5.41 -20.60 16.03
C ASP A 201 -5.83 -19.38 16.86
N CYS A 202 -5.88 -18.22 16.22
CA CYS A 202 -6.23 -16.97 16.88
C CYS A 202 -7.74 -16.66 16.87
N GLY A 203 -8.56 -17.57 16.33
CA GLY A 203 -10.00 -17.37 16.19
C GLY A 203 -10.41 -16.37 15.10
N CYS A 204 -9.46 -15.85 14.30
CA CYS A 204 -9.78 -15.04 13.13
C CYS A 204 -10.28 -15.94 12.01
N SER A 205 -11.59 -15.91 11.73
CA SER A 205 -12.21 -16.62 10.63
C SER A 205 -11.68 -16.10 9.29
N THR A 206 -11.24 -17.01 8.43
CA THR A 206 -10.86 -16.71 7.03
C THR A 206 -12.06 -16.80 6.09
N GLY A 207 -13.24 -16.30 6.49
CA GLY A 207 -14.43 -16.34 5.64
C GLY A 207 -14.98 -17.75 5.40
N GLY A 208 -14.75 -18.67 6.32
CA GLY A 208 -15.38 -19.98 6.32
C GLY A 208 -16.89 -19.83 6.48
N VAL A 209 -17.62 -20.46 5.58
CA VAL A 209 -19.09 -20.55 5.58
C VAL A 209 -19.57 -21.02 6.95
N GLU A 210 -20.22 -20.17 7.73
CA GLU A 210 -21.09 -20.62 8.80
C GLU A 210 -22.20 -21.47 8.15
N GLY A 211 -22.23 -22.77 8.46
CA GLY A 211 -23.36 -23.62 8.11
C GLY A 211 -23.03 -24.86 7.32
N ALA A 212 -22.21 -25.75 7.88
CA ALA A 212 -22.43 -27.18 7.73
C ALA A 212 -22.79 -27.69 9.11
N ALA A 213 -24.08 -27.62 9.47
CA ALA A 213 -24.62 -28.44 10.53
C ALA A 213 -24.53 -29.89 10.03
N ASP A 214 -23.82 -30.70 10.77
CA ASP A 214 -23.85 -32.16 10.61
C ASP A 214 -25.30 -32.65 10.83
N ASP A 215 -25.86 -33.28 9.80
CA ASP A 215 -26.92 -34.27 9.91
C ASP A 215 -26.36 -35.68 9.66
#